data_6ebc4f88ad95416e46199ea5dfbaea1a
#
_entry.id   6ebc4f88ad95416e46199ea5dfbaea1a
#
_cell.length_a   1.000
_cell.length_b   1.000
_cell.length_c   1.000
_cell.angle_alpha   90.00
_cell.angle_beta   90.00
_cell.angle_gamma   90.00
#
_symmetry.space_group_name_H-M   'P 1'
#
loop_
_entity.id
_entity.type
_entity.pdbx_description
1 polymer ?
#
loop_
_entity_poly.entity_id
_entity_poly.type
_entity_poly.pdbx_seq_one_letter_code
_entity_poly.pdbx_strand_id
1 'polypeptide(L)'
;MKQVIISILLLALWHPASLPALPKDRSDIQTGTNVVVGVVHDPPYIIKEKTGGWTGLNVELWKGISQELKVDYVFKEMTFSGLLDALKNNQIDISIESFFLVAERIKDIEYSVPFGSTRLAVATLPGRLDHPWLAAIKIVFSWGTLRVIGILFVVLCILGFSFWLAERKSNPEHFGEGLIKGVGAGIYWVGSTLASGVCIGIALKSLPARILGLLWMLSCAVALSALVASLTTSLALNRLMSRTVGENTLRHMRLGGIEASVESAVLKNIGGTYLLYKTEQDALRALLNKEIDGYVYDEVTLHYYMDNDYKDKISVDPTDLRRFAFAFGFPKDSPWRTRINASLLGFIEKPDWVFLLNRYGLGQNFEEIPASLKMRTR
;
A
#
# COMPACT_ATOMS: atom_id res chain seq x y z
N MET A 1 -3.21 -40.73 76.84
CA MET A 1 -4.10 -41.46 75.91
C MET A 1 -4.97 -40.52 74.99
N LYS A 2 -5.22 -39.26 75.30
CA LYS A 2 -5.99 -38.38 74.43
C LYS A 2 -5.22 -37.73 73.27
N GLN A 3 -3.89 -37.68 73.30
CA GLN A 3 -3.10 -37.05 72.22
C GLN A 3 -2.71 -38.05 71.10
N VAL A 4 -2.77 -39.34 71.34
CA VAL A 4 -2.45 -40.36 70.30
C VAL A 4 -3.63 -40.58 69.33
N ILE A 5 -4.86 -40.35 69.77
CA ILE A 5 -6.06 -40.55 68.95
C ILE A 5 -6.27 -39.40 67.93
N ILE A 6 -5.80 -38.17 68.23
CA ILE A 6 -5.91 -37.02 67.34
C ILE A 6 -4.93 -37.11 66.18
N SER A 7 -3.74 -37.71 66.37
CA SER A 7 -2.75 -37.92 65.31
C SER A 7 -3.13 -38.99 64.30
N ILE A 8 -3.93 -39.96 64.64
CA ILE A 8 -4.40 -41.02 63.73
C ILE A 8 -5.59 -40.55 62.90
N LEU A 9 -6.41 -39.63 63.38
CA LEU A 9 -7.52 -39.08 62.61
C LEU A 9 -7.09 -38.05 61.52
N LEU A 10 -5.93 -37.41 61.66
CA LEU A 10 -5.38 -36.48 60.68
C LEU A 10 -4.65 -37.15 59.50
N LEU A 11 -4.25 -38.43 59.65
CA LEU A 11 -3.61 -39.20 58.56
C LEU A 11 -4.64 -39.91 57.65
N ALA A 12 -5.91 -40.00 58.03
CA ALA A 12 -6.93 -40.66 57.24
C ALA A 12 -7.64 -39.72 56.22
N LEU A 13 -7.32 -38.43 56.23
CA LEU A 13 -7.94 -37.42 55.31
C LEU A 13 -7.02 -37.00 54.17
N TRP A 14 -5.81 -37.56 54.05
CA TRP A 14 -4.95 -37.30 52.89
C TRP A 14 -5.19 -38.35 51.81
N HIS A 15 -6.36 -38.22 51.15
CA HIS A 15 -6.54 -38.80 49.84
C HIS A 15 -5.78 -37.88 48.87
N PRO A 16 -4.80 -38.40 48.13
CA PRO A 16 -4.24 -37.64 47.00
C PRO A 16 -5.43 -37.47 46.04
N ALA A 17 -5.94 -36.23 45.93
CA ALA A 17 -6.81 -35.87 44.85
C ALA A 17 -6.08 -36.27 43.57
N SER A 18 -6.60 -37.27 42.88
CA SER A 18 -6.14 -37.62 41.52
C SER A 18 -6.35 -36.36 40.68
N LEU A 19 -5.25 -35.65 40.43
CA LEU A 19 -5.25 -34.61 39.39
C LEU A 19 -5.87 -35.23 38.14
N PRO A 20 -6.85 -34.54 37.51
CA PRO A 20 -7.34 -35.00 36.22
C PRO A 20 -6.13 -35.16 35.32
N ALA A 21 -5.98 -36.36 34.74
CA ALA A 21 -4.92 -36.60 33.76
C ALA A 21 -5.00 -35.50 32.72
N LEU A 22 -3.88 -34.77 32.57
CA LEU A 22 -3.71 -33.84 31.45
C LEU A 22 -4.11 -34.60 30.18
N PRO A 23 -4.91 -33.97 29.28
CA PRO A 23 -5.27 -34.66 28.06
C PRO A 23 -4.01 -35.13 27.38
N LYS A 24 -4.00 -36.42 27.08
CA LYS A 24 -2.89 -37.15 26.42
C LYS A 24 -2.53 -36.32 25.18
N ASP A 25 -1.29 -35.88 25.16
CA ASP A 25 -0.70 -35.12 24.06
C ASP A 25 -1.05 -35.84 22.74
N ARG A 26 -1.80 -35.19 21.85
CA ARG A 26 -2.15 -35.72 20.53
C ARG A 26 -0.96 -35.64 19.57
N SER A 27 0.25 -35.79 20.06
CA SER A 27 1.50 -35.73 19.32
C SER A 27 1.81 -36.96 18.46
N ASP A 28 0.98 -38.01 18.50
CA ASP A 28 1.15 -39.19 17.64
C ASP A 28 0.45 -39.05 16.29
N ILE A 29 0.78 -37.99 15.54
CA ILE A 29 0.54 -37.99 14.09
C ILE A 29 1.65 -38.84 13.49
N GLN A 30 1.31 -40.06 13.08
CA GLN A 30 2.22 -41.02 12.46
C GLN A 30 2.90 -40.37 11.23
N THR A 31 4.22 -40.53 11.15
CA THR A 31 4.98 -40.27 9.90
C THR A 31 4.36 -41.16 8.81
N GLY A 32 3.78 -40.54 7.79
CA GLY A 32 3.08 -41.22 6.70
C GLY A 32 1.61 -40.78 6.48
N THR A 33 1.13 -39.79 7.25
CA THR A 33 -0.23 -39.25 7.04
C THR A 33 -0.19 -38.25 5.87
N ASN A 34 -0.94 -38.53 4.79
CA ASN A 34 -1.09 -37.59 3.68
C ASN A 34 -1.92 -36.38 4.13
N VAL A 35 -1.29 -35.21 4.17
CA VAL A 35 -1.95 -33.93 4.48
C VAL A 35 -2.69 -33.43 3.24
N VAL A 36 -3.99 -33.20 3.36
CA VAL A 36 -4.79 -32.60 2.27
C VAL A 36 -4.68 -31.09 2.31
N VAL A 37 -4.01 -30.53 1.31
CA VAL A 37 -3.73 -29.10 1.21
C VAL A 37 -4.66 -28.46 0.19
N GLY A 38 -5.56 -27.57 0.65
CA GLY A 38 -6.44 -26.80 -0.23
C GLY A 38 -5.70 -25.66 -0.91
N VAL A 39 -5.90 -25.52 -2.22
CA VAL A 39 -5.26 -24.47 -3.05
C VAL A 39 -6.27 -23.83 -4.00
N VAL A 40 -6.08 -22.54 -4.28
CA VAL A 40 -6.74 -21.79 -5.34
C VAL A 40 -5.67 -21.12 -6.19
N HIS A 41 -5.96 -20.85 -7.45
CA HIS A 41 -5.03 -20.11 -8.28
C HIS A 41 -5.09 -18.62 -7.91
N ASP A 42 -4.09 -18.14 -7.17
CA ASP A 42 -3.91 -16.76 -6.71
C ASP A 42 -2.44 -16.34 -6.86
N PRO A 43 -2.01 -15.90 -8.05
CA PRO A 43 -0.63 -15.51 -8.29
C PRO A 43 -0.33 -14.15 -7.60
N PRO A 44 0.91 -13.95 -7.10
CA PRO A 44 2.09 -14.84 -7.19
C PRO A 44 2.20 -15.84 -6.04
N TYR A 45 1.21 -15.93 -5.16
CA TYR A 45 1.23 -16.82 -3.99
C TYR A 45 1.06 -18.28 -4.39
N ILE A 46 0.07 -18.60 -5.21
CA ILE A 46 -0.24 -19.95 -5.69
C ILE A 46 -0.51 -19.90 -7.20
N ILE A 47 0.38 -20.46 -7.98
CA ILE A 47 0.35 -20.43 -9.44
C ILE A 47 0.11 -21.86 -9.96
N LYS A 48 -0.93 -22.05 -10.74
CA LYS A 48 -1.16 -23.31 -11.46
C LYS A 48 -0.35 -23.31 -12.75
N GLU A 49 0.56 -24.23 -12.89
CA GLU A 49 1.34 -24.42 -14.11
C GLU A 49 0.53 -25.05 -15.25
N LYS A 50 0.89 -24.76 -16.48
CA LYS A 50 0.28 -25.37 -17.66
C LYS A 50 0.44 -26.90 -17.71
N THR A 51 1.46 -27.41 -17.03
CA THR A 51 1.77 -28.85 -16.86
C THR A 51 0.90 -29.53 -15.81
N GLY A 52 0.06 -28.78 -15.08
CA GLY A 52 -0.79 -29.29 -14.00
C GLY A 52 -0.11 -29.25 -12.62
N GLY A 53 1.15 -28.80 -12.53
CA GLY A 53 1.85 -28.58 -11.27
C GLY A 53 1.44 -27.29 -10.56
N TRP A 54 1.95 -27.12 -9.33
CA TRP A 54 1.75 -25.92 -8.53
C TRP A 54 3.10 -25.29 -8.15
N THR A 55 3.19 -23.97 -8.29
CA THR A 55 4.32 -23.14 -7.91
C THR A 55 3.81 -21.85 -7.26
N GLY A 56 4.69 -20.96 -6.85
CA GLY A 56 4.33 -19.71 -6.18
C GLY A 56 4.90 -19.61 -4.77
N LEU A 57 4.84 -18.42 -4.18
CA LEU A 57 5.44 -18.14 -2.89
C LEU A 57 4.98 -19.12 -1.80
N ASN A 58 3.66 -19.27 -1.65
CA ASN A 58 3.07 -20.12 -0.62
C ASN A 58 3.32 -21.61 -0.87
N VAL A 59 3.40 -22.00 -2.14
CA VAL A 59 3.70 -23.38 -2.54
C VAL A 59 5.14 -23.73 -2.19
N GLU A 60 6.11 -22.85 -2.46
CA GLU A 60 7.52 -23.07 -2.10
C GLU A 60 7.70 -23.05 -0.57
N LEU A 61 7.00 -22.16 0.12
CA LEU A 61 6.99 -22.12 1.59
C LEU A 61 6.43 -23.43 2.16
N TRP A 62 5.32 -23.93 1.61
CA TRP A 62 4.73 -25.21 2.01
C TRP A 62 5.67 -26.40 1.74
N LYS A 63 6.33 -26.42 0.59
CA LYS A 63 7.33 -27.47 0.28
C LYS A 63 8.44 -27.48 1.32
N GLY A 64 8.95 -26.33 1.73
CA GLY A 64 9.96 -26.23 2.79
C GLY A 64 9.44 -26.77 4.14
N ILE A 65 8.23 -26.37 4.54
CA ILE A 65 7.58 -26.82 5.77
C ILE A 65 7.34 -28.34 5.74
N SER A 66 6.81 -28.87 4.66
CA SER A 66 6.50 -30.31 4.52
C SER A 66 7.76 -31.19 4.57
N GLN A 67 8.87 -30.71 3.98
CA GLN A 67 10.17 -31.39 4.04
C GLN A 67 10.73 -31.42 5.47
N GLU A 68 10.67 -30.28 6.18
CA GLU A 68 11.13 -30.18 7.57
C GLU A 68 10.31 -31.09 8.49
N LEU A 69 9.00 -31.13 8.32
CA LEU A 69 8.07 -31.95 9.11
C LEU A 69 8.03 -33.40 8.65
N LYS A 70 8.63 -33.76 7.51
CA LYS A 70 8.63 -35.12 6.90
C LYS A 70 7.20 -35.65 6.70
N VAL A 71 6.32 -34.81 6.12
CA VAL A 71 4.93 -35.18 5.85
C VAL A 71 4.68 -35.22 4.34
N ASP A 72 3.96 -36.24 3.91
CA ASP A 72 3.43 -36.33 2.55
C ASP A 72 2.16 -35.50 2.42
N TYR A 73 1.89 -34.94 1.24
CA TYR A 73 0.72 -34.11 1.02
C TYR A 73 0.17 -34.24 -0.39
N VAL A 74 -1.12 -33.85 -0.53
CA VAL A 74 -1.82 -33.81 -1.82
C VAL A 74 -2.50 -32.44 -1.95
N PHE A 75 -2.27 -31.75 -3.05
CA PHE A 75 -3.00 -30.52 -3.37
C PHE A 75 -4.41 -30.82 -3.88
N LYS A 76 -5.39 -30.10 -3.33
CA LYS A 76 -6.79 -30.16 -3.74
C LYS A 76 -7.21 -28.77 -4.21
N GLU A 77 -7.44 -28.66 -5.52
CA GLU A 77 -7.87 -27.39 -6.13
C GLU A 77 -9.34 -27.11 -5.80
N MET A 78 -9.63 -25.88 -5.42
CA MET A 78 -10.96 -25.41 -5.04
C MET A 78 -11.15 -23.95 -5.46
N THR A 79 -12.39 -23.47 -5.39
CA THR A 79 -12.68 -22.03 -5.41
C THR A 79 -12.39 -21.43 -4.03
N PHE A 80 -12.23 -20.11 -3.92
CA PHE A 80 -11.98 -19.44 -2.65
C PHE A 80 -13.08 -19.71 -1.60
N SER A 81 -14.37 -19.63 -2.01
CA SER A 81 -15.49 -20.00 -1.14
C SER A 81 -15.46 -21.48 -0.76
N GLY A 82 -15.10 -22.35 -1.72
CA GLY A 82 -14.94 -23.78 -1.47
C GLY A 82 -13.86 -24.12 -0.45
N LEU A 83 -12.74 -23.36 -0.43
CA LEU A 83 -11.70 -23.51 0.60
C LEU A 83 -12.22 -23.22 2.00
N LEU A 84 -12.98 -22.13 2.16
CA LEU A 84 -13.58 -21.76 3.45
C LEU A 84 -14.55 -22.84 3.95
N ASP A 85 -15.40 -23.34 3.06
CA ASP A 85 -16.36 -24.40 3.40
C ASP A 85 -15.64 -25.74 3.71
N ALA A 86 -14.59 -26.05 2.97
CA ALA A 86 -13.79 -27.25 3.20
C ALA A 86 -13.05 -27.22 4.54
N LEU A 87 -12.51 -26.05 4.95
CA LEU A 87 -11.91 -25.84 6.27
C LEU A 87 -12.94 -25.99 7.39
N LYS A 88 -14.12 -25.36 7.25
CA LYS A 88 -15.21 -25.46 8.24
C LYS A 88 -15.68 -26.89 8.45
N ASN A 89 -15.73 -27.68 7.38
CA ASN A 89 -16.24 -29.06 7.39
C ASN A 89 -15.13 -30.12 7.57
N ASN A 90 -13.89 -29.74 7.89
CA ASN A 90 -12.74 -30.65 8.05
C ASN A 90 -12.48 -31.53 6.82
N GLN A 91 -12.72 -31.00 5.60
CA GLN A 91 -12.51 -31.74 4.35
C GLN A 91 -11.08 -31.58 3.81
N ILE A 92 -10.32 -30.63 4.35
CA ILE A 92 -8.90 -30.40 4.12
C ILE A 92 -8.23 -30.13 5.46
N ASP A 93 -6.94 -30.43 5.58
CA ASP A 93 -6.16 -30.27 6.80
C ASP A 93 -5.59 -28.86 6.96
N ILE A 94 -5.29 -28.23 5.84
CA ILE A 94 -4.77 -26.86 5.75
C ILE A 94 -5.12 -26.25 4.38
N SER A 95 -5.30 -24.96 4.35
CA SER A 95 -5.20 -24.20 3.10
C SER A 95 -4.00 -23.27 3.17
N ILE A 96 -3.16 -23.32 2.13
CA ILE A 96 -1.99 -22.44 1.99
C ILE A 96 -2.33 -21.13 1.26
N GLU A 97 -3.61 -20.83 1.12
CA GLU A 97 -4.09 -19.53 0.64
C GLU A 97 -3.70 -18.41 1.61
N SER A 98 -3.43 -17.22 1.09
CA SER A 98 -3.10 -16.02 1.86
C SER A 98 -4.37 -15.40 2.46
N PHE A 99 -4.99 -16.07 3.44
CA PHE A 99 -6.20 -15.53 4.06
C PHE A 99 -5.92 -14.27 4.88
N PHE A 100 -6.62 -13.21 4.60
CA PHE A 100 -6.61 -12.03 5.45
C PHE A 100 -7.21 -12.32 6.84
N LEU A 101 -6.50 -11.88 7.87
CA LEU A 101 -6.93 -12.05 9.26
C LEU A 101 -8.08 -11.08 9.57
N VAL A 102 -9.29 -11.62 9.66
CA VAL A 102 -10.49 -10.87 10.02
C VAL A 102 -11.26 -11.55 11.13
N ALA A 103 -11.78 -10.75 12.07
CA ALA A 103 -12.47 -11.25 13.27
C ALA A 103 -13.69 -12.15 12.95
N GLU A 104 -14.35 -11.90 11.83
CA GLU A 104 -15.53 -12.67 11.44
C GLU A 104 -15.19 -14.14 11.12
N ARG A 105 -14.05 -14.38 10.46
CA ARG A 105 -13.61 -15.74 10.06
C ARG A 105 -13.03 -16.55 11.21
N ILE A 106 -12.48 -15.91 12.26
CA ILE A 106 -11.92 -16.61 13.44
C ILE A 106 -12.98 -17.50 14.12
N LYS A 107 -14.27 -17.18 13.96
CA LYS A 107 -15.34 -18.01 14.48
C LYS A 107 -15.46 -19.37 13.77
N ASP A 108 -15.02 -19.44 12.55
CA ASP A 108 -15.24 -20.60 11.66
C ASP A 108 -13.97 -21.40 11.39
N ILE A 109 -12.83 -20.74 11.27
CA ILE A 109 -11.53 -21.35 10.97
C ILE A 109 -10.46 -20.82 11.92
N GLU A 110 -9.33 -21.53 12.00
CA GLU A 110 -8.13 -21.06 12.68
C GLU A 110 -7.08 -20.59 11.69
N TYR A 111 -6.19 -19.73 12.15
CA TYR A 111 -5.10 -19.19 11.34
C TYR A 111 -3.73 -19.67 11.83
N SER A 112 -2.77 -19.75 10.92
CA SER A 112 -1.37 -19.81 11.27
C SER A 112 -0.91 -18.51 11.95
N VAL A 113 0.35 -18.49 12.41
CA VAL A 113 1.02 -17.19 12.61
C VAL A 113 1.03 -16.43 11.29
N PRO A 114 0.80 -15.11 11.31
CA PRO A 114 0.85 -14.33 10.09
C PRO A 114 2.30 -14.29 9.57
N PHE A 115 2.47 -14.38 8.26
CA PHE A 115 3.78 -14.37 7.62
C PHE A 115 3.99 -13.21 6.66
N GLY A 116 2.98 -12.38 6.46
CA GLY A 116 3.07 -11.18 5.66
C GLY A 116 1.88 -10.24 5.84
N SER A 117 1.96 -9.07 5.24
CA SER A 117 0.88 -8.09 5.20
C SER A 117 0.86 -7.37 3.85
N THR A 118 -0.33 -7.03 3.41
CA THR A 118 -0.57 -6.29 2.18
C THR A 118 -1.69 -5.28 2.38
N ARG A 119 -1.91 -4.44 1.38
CA ARG A 119 -3.04 -3.52 1.32
C ARG A 119 -3.88 -3.81 0.10
N LEU A 120 -5.10 -3.31 0.10
CA LEU A 120 -5.94 -3.36 -1.09
C LEU A 120 -5.49 -2.28 -2.08
N ALA A 121 -5.56 -2.64 -3.35
CA ALA A 121 -5.35 -1.74 -4.47
C ALA A 121 -6.55 -1.81 -5.42
N VAL A 122 -6.63 -0.88 -6.34
CA VAL A 122 -7.63 -0.87 -7.39
C VAL A 122 -6.95 -0.93 -8.76
N ALA A 123 -7.31 -1.94 -9.54
CA ALA A 123 -6.96 -2.00 -10.94
C ALA A 123 -8.00 -1.23 -11.76
N THR A 124 -7.54 -0.36 -12.66
CA THR A 124 -8.37 0.45 -13.55
C THR A 124 -7.85 0.39 -14.98
N LEU A 125 -8.62 0.82 -15.94
CA LEU A 125 -8.11 1.02 -17.30
C LEU A 125 -7.17 2.24 -17.34
N PRO A 126 -6.09 2.20 -18.13
CA PRO A 126 -5.13 3.28 -18.22
C PRO A 126 -5.80 4.61 -18.58
N GLY A 127 -5.38 5.69 -17.90
CA GLY A 127 -5.89 7.04 -18.15
C GLY A 127 -7.26 7.36 -17.53
N ARG A 128 -7.93 6.41 -16.85
CA ARG A 128 -9.24 6.67 -16.24
C ARG A 128 -9.14 7.59 -15.01
N LEU A 129 -8.12 7.44 -14.20
CA LEU A 129 -7.85 8.30 -13.03
C LEU A 129 -6.98 9.51 -13.38
N ASP A 130 -6.46 9.56 -14.61
CA ASP A 130 -5.51 10.57 -15.06
C ASP A 130 -6.12 11.48 -16.13
N HIS A 131 -6.53 12.68 -15.69
CA HIS A 131 -6.62 13.84 -16.57
C HIS A 131 -5.58 14.87 -16.08
N PRO A 132 -4.26 14.65 -16.33
CA PRO A 132 -3.21 15.49 -15.79
C PRO A 132 -3.37 16.95 -16.18
N TRP A 133 -3.92 17.24 -17.36
CA TRP A 133 -4.19 18.60 -17.84
C TRP A 133 -5.34 19.27 -17.06
N LEU A 134 -6.41 18.53 -16.69
CA LEU A 134 -7.49 19.06 -15.85
C LEU A 134 -7.02 19.34 -14.42
N ALA A 135 -6.18 18.46 -13.87
CA ALA A 135 -5.53 18.68 -12.58
C ALA A 135 -4.62 19.92 -12.64
N ALA A 136 -3.83 20.07 -13.69
CA ALA A 136 -2.98 21.25 -13.90
C ALA A 136 -3.81 22.53 -13.98
N ILE A 137 -4.91 22.55 -14.73
CA ILE A 137 -5.80 23.72 -14.82
C ILE A 137 -6.39 24.04 -13.43
N LYS A 138 -6.89 23.06 -12.68
CA LYS A 138 -7.40 23.28 -11.32
C LYS A 138 -6.36 23.86 -10.38
N ILE A 139 -5.10 23.45 -10.49
CA ILE A 139 -4.00 23.99 -9.70
C ILE A 139 -3.75 25.45 -10.08
N VAL A 140 -3.65 25.77 -11.37
CA VAL A 140 -3.41 27.14 -11.87
C VAL A 140 -4.52 28.10 -11.42
N PHE A 141 -5.78 27.68 -11.48
CA PHE A 141 -6.93 28.47 -11.05
C PHE A 141 -7.33 28.26 -9.59
N SER A 142 -6.49 27.63 -8.79
CA SER A 142 -6.76 27.50 -7.35
C SER A 142 -6.65 28.84 -6.64
N TRP A 143 -7.46 29.04 -5.59
CA TRP A 143 -7.42 30.26 -4.80
C TRP A 143 -6.02 30.53 -4.21
N GLY A 144 -5.27 29.47 -3.89
CA GLY A 144 -3.89 29.56 -3.43
C GLY A 144 -2.98 30.18 -4.49
N THR A 145 -3.03 29.67 -5.72
CA THR A 145 -2.21 30.17 -6.85
C THR A 145 -2.58 31.61 -7.20
N LEU A 146 -3.87 31.94 -7.28
CA LEU A 146 -4.33 33.31 -7.54
C LEU A 146 -3.87 34.29 -6.49
N ARG A 147 -3.84 33.89 -5.21
CA ARG A 147 -3.30 34.71 -4.12
C ARG A 147 -1.80 34.97 -4.28
N VAL A 148 -1.02 33.94 -4.63
CA VAL A 148 0.42 34.08 -4.89
C VAL A 148 0.68 35.02 -6.07
N ILE A 149 -0.05 34.87 -7.18
CA ILE A 149 0.03 35.77 -8.34
C ILE A 149 -0.32 37.19 -7.94
N GLY A 150 -1.37 37.40 -7.15
CA GLY A 150 -1.76 38.71 -6.65
C GLY A 150 -0.67 39.38 -5.78
N ILE A 151 -0.07 38.63 -4.87
CA ILE A 151 1.05 39.12 -4.05
C ILE A 151 2.24 39.48 -4.94
N LEU A 152 2.59 38.64 -5.90
CA LEU A 152 3.70 38.88 -6.82
C LEU A 152 3.44 40.17 -7.63
N PHE A 153 2.21 40.38 -8.13
CA PHE A 153 1.84 41.59 -8.86
C PHE A 153 2.00 42.86 -8.00
N VAL A 154 1.59 42.80 -6.72
CA VAL A 154 1.78 43.93 -5.79
C VAL A 154 3.27 44.20 -5.56
N VAL A 155 4.08 43.17 -5.39
CA VAL A 155 5.55 43.34 -5.26
C VAL A 155 6.16 43.97 -6.50
N LEU A 156 5.76 43.53 -7.71
CA LEU A 156 6.21 44.12 -8.97
C LEU A 156 5.84 45.60 -9.07
N CYS A 157 4.64 46.00 -8.64
CA CYS A 157 4.21 47.40 -8.63
C CYS A 157 5.03 48.25 -7.64
N ILE A 158 5.25 47.75 -6.44
CA ILE A 158 6.05 48.45 -5.40
C ILE A 158 7.49 48.63 -5.86
N LEU A 159 8.12 47.58 -6.36
CA LEU A 159 9.49 47.65 -6.88
C LEU A 159 9.58 48.52 -8.11
N GLY A 160 8.65 48.41 -9.09
CA GLY A 160 8.59 49.23 -10.27
C GLY A 160 8.48 50.73 -9.93
N PHE A 161 7.65 51.05 -8.94
CA PHE A 161 7.56 52.42 -8.42
C PHE A 161 8.87 52.90 -7.76
N SER A 162 9.52 52.03 -6.98
CA SER A 162 10.80 52.31 -6.33
C SER A 162 11.91 52.58 -7.35
N PHE A 163 11.98 51.82 -8.43
CA PHE A 163 12.94 52.01 -9.52
C PHE A 163 12.65 53.33 -10.25
N TRP A 164 11.39 53.63 -10.55
CA TRP A 164 11.02 54.92 -11.14
C TRP A 164 11.47 56.08 -10.24
N LEU A 165 11.24 56.04 -8.94
CA LEU A 165 11.62 57.06 -8.02
C LEU A 165 13.14 57.31 -8.00
N ALA A 166 13.93 56.20 -8.02
CA ALA A 166 15.38 56.25 -8.01
C ALA A 166 16.00 56.73 -9.34
N GLU A 167 15.38 56.41 -10.47
CA GLU A 167 15.92 56.65 -11.82
C GLU A 167 15.38 57.89 -12.53
N ARG A 168 14.21 58.44 -12.14
CA ARG A 168 13.52 59.52 -12.82
C ARG A 168 14.35 60.77 -13.11
N LYS A 169 15.37 61.03 -12.23
CA LYS A 169 16.28 62.15 -12.40
C LYS A 169 17.53 61.79 -13.17
N SER A 170 18.04 60.59 -13.03
CA SER A 170 19.31 60.14 -13.59
C SER A 170 19.15 59.52 -14.97
N ASN A 171 17.91 59.06 -15.34
CA ASN A 171 17.64 58.38 -16.58
C ASN A 171 16.29 58.85 -17.19
N PRO A 172 16.20 60.11 -17.58
CA PRO A 172 14.97 60.74 -18.09
C PRO A 172 14.45 60.11 -19.37
N GLU A 173 15.32 59.52 -20.20
CA GLU A 173 14.93 58.85 -21.45
C GLU A 173 13.96 57.69 -21.24
N HIS A 174 14.14 56.92 -20.19
CA HIS A 174 13.30 55.73 -19.91
C HIS A 174 12.30 55.94 -18.76
N PHE A 175 12.61 56.82 -17.82
CA PHE A 175 11.84 57.02 -16.60
C PHE A 175 11.27 58.47 -16.45
N GLY A 176 11.57 59.37 -17.40
CA GLY A 176 11.23 60.79 -17.27
C GLY A 176 9.86 61.21 -17.82
N GLU A 177 9.18 60.38 -18.64
CA GLU A 177 7.94 60.75 -19.33
C GLU A 177 6.66 60.70 -18.46
N GLY A 178 6.74 61.06 -17.19
CA GLY A 178 5.62 61.13 -16.26
C GLY A 178 5.39 59.82 -15.47
N LEU A 179 4.42 59.88 -14.52
CA LEU A 179 4.22 58.79 -13.52
C LEU A 179 3.84 57.47 -14.16
N ILE A 180 2.86 57.45 -15.06
CA ILE A 180 2.32 56.20 -15.64
C ILE A 180 3.35 55.50 -16.53
N LYS A 181 3.99 56.23 -17.44
CA LYS A 181 4.98 55.68 -18.36
C LYS A 181 6.27 55.29 -17.61
N GLY A 182 6.72 56.12 -16.67
CA GLY A 182 7.93 55.85 -15.92
C GLY A 182 7.81 54.68 -14.91
N VAL A 183 6.66 54.56 -14.21
CA VAL A 183 6.36 53.40 -13.36
C VAL A 183 6.17 52.16 -14.23
N GLY A 184 5.53 52.25 -15.39
CA GLY A 184 5.41 51.18 -16.34
C GLY A 184 6.76 50.63 -16.81
N ALA A 185 7.72 51.52 -17.11
CA ALA A 185 9.11 51.12 -17.42
C ALA A 185 9.78 50.41 -16.23
N GLY A 186 9.55 50.87 -15.00
CA GLY A 186 10.04 50.20 -13.79
C GLY A 186 9.45 48.81 -13.59
N ILE A 187 8.14 48.64 -13.73
CA ILE A 187 7.45 47.37 -13.67
C ILE A 187 7.96 46.40 -14.77
N TYR A 188 8.12 46.92 -15.99
CA TYR A 188 8.68 46.13 -17.10
C TYR A 188 10.10 45.64 -16.79
N TRP A 189 10.95 46.52 -16.24
CA TRP A 189 12.31 46.15 -15.86
C TRP A 189 12.36 45.07 -14.79
N VAL A 190 11.56 45.24 -13.73
CA VAL A 190 11.46 44.26 -12.62
C VAL A 190 10.91 42.92 -13.12
N GLY A 191 9.84 43.00 -13.94
CA GLY A 191 9.21 41.78 -14.51
C GLY A 191 10.11 41.03 -15.50
N SER A 192 10.80 41.76 -16.39
CA SER A 192 11.72 41.15 -17.36
C SER A 192 12.91 40.50 -16.65
N THR A 193 13.44 41.11 -15.60
CA THR A 193 14.50 40.54 -14.77
C THR A 193 14.04 39.28 -14.04
N LEU A 194 12.82 39.24 -13.54
CA LEU A 194 12.25 38.05 -12.92
C LEU A 194 12.12 36.90 -13.95
N ALA A 195 11.67 37.21 -15.18
CA ALA A 195 11.45 36.17 -16.19
C ALA A 195 12.70 35.63 -16.86
N SER A 196 13.70 36.49 -17.09
CA SER A 196 14.91 36.17 -17.85
C SER A 196 16.18 36.03 -16.98
N GLY A 197 16.14 36.49 -15.73
CA GLY A 197 17.31 36.58 -14.86
C GLY A 197 18.34 37.62 -15.27
N VAL A 198 18.08 38.38 -16.37
CA VAL A 198 19.03 39.34 -16.93
C VAL A 198 18.31 40.68 -17.18
N CYS A 199 19.01 41.80 -16.98
CA CYS A 199 18.52 43.12 -17.33
C CYS A 199 18.51 43.30 -18.85
N ILE A 200 17.35 43.33 -19.45
CA ILE A 200 17.20 43.53 -20.90
C ILE A 200 16.81 45.01 -21.20
N GLY A 201 17.65 45.70 -21.94
CA GLY A 201 17.30 46.94 -22.63
C GLY A 201 17.42 48.25 -21.84
N ILE A 202 17.33 48.30 -20.52
CA ILE A 202 17.40 49.52 -19.72
C ILE A 202 18.54 49.50 -18.75
N ALA A 203 19.58 50.29 -18.95
CA ALA A 203 20.72 50.40 -18.02
C ALA A 203 20.37 51.31 -16.86
N LEU A 204 20.56 50.90 -15.62
CA LEU A 204 20.37 51.69 -14.41
C LEU A 204 21.57 52.67 -14.27
N LYS A 205 21.26 53.99 -14.14
CA LYS A 205 22.27 55.06 -14.09
C LYS A 205 22.57 55.44 -12.64
N SER A 206 21.57 55.50 -11.75
CA SER A 206 21.74 55.90 -10.36
C SER A 206 22.28 54.81 -9.46
N LEU A 207 23.07 55.18 -8.45
CA LEU A 207 23.64 54.27 -7.47
C LEU A 207 22.57 53.50 -6.64
N PRO A 208 21.52 54.17 -6.14
CA PRO A 208 20.44 53.51 -5.42
C PRO A 208 19.72 52.45 -6.27
N ALA A 209 19.44 52.75 -7.55
CA ALA A 209 18.80 51.81 -8.44
C ALA A 209 19.69 50.59 -8.74
N ARG A 210 21.00 50.79 -8.91
CA ARG A 210 21.97 49.68 -9.08
C ARG A 210 21.98 48.72 -7.90
N ILE A 211 22.02 49.28 -6.67
CA ILE A 211 21.99 48.47 -5.45
C ILE A 211 20.66 47.72 -5.34
N LEU A 212 19.54 48.40 -5.53
CA LEU A 212 18.19 47.80 -5.51
C LEU A 212 18.08 46.70 -6.58
N GLY A 213 18.60 46.96 -7.82
CA GLY A 213 18.62 46.03 -8.92
C GLY A 213 19.45 44.75 -8.60
N LEU A 214 20.63 44.91 -8.00
CA LEU A 214 21.45 43.78 -7.58
C LEU A 214 20.73 42.90 -6.54
N LEU A 215 20.14 43.54 -5.51
CA LEU A 215 19.35 42.80 -4.50
C LEU A 215 18.17 42.08 -5.11
N TRP A 216 17.47 42.72 -6.06
CA TRP A 216 16.36 42.10 -6.77
C TRP A 216 16.82 40.91 -7.61
N MET A 217 17.92 41.02 -8.37
CA MET A 217 18.47 39.94 -9.17
C MET A 217 18.88 38.73 -8.33
N LEU A 218 19.54 38.97 -7.19
CA LEU A 218 19.86 37.90 -6.23
C LEU A 218 18.60 37.22 -5.68
N SER A 219 17.58 38.03 -5.32
CA SER A 219 16.30 37.48 -4.85
C SER A 219 15.61 36.64 -5.91
N CYS A 220 15.63 37.07 -7.19
CA CYS A 220 15.09 36.30 -8.31
C CYS A 220 15.84 34.97 -8.51
N ALA A 221 17.19 34.99 -8.43
CA ALA A 221 18.00 33.79 -8.57
C ALA A 221 17.69 32.75 -7.48
N VAL A 222 17.55 33.20 -6.22
CA VAL A 222 17.16 32.33 -5.09
C VAL A 222 15.74 31.81 -5.29
N ALA A 223 14.78 32.67 -5.64
CA ALA A 223 13.39 32.29 -5.83
C ALA A 223 13.23 31.27 -6.98
N LEU A 224 13.92 31.47 -8.11
CA LEU A 224 13.90 30.54 -9.24
C LEU A 224 14.52 29.20 -8.89
N SER A 225 15.66 29.22 -8.19
CA SER A 225 16.32 27.97 -7.71
C SER A 225 15.43 27.21 -6.73
N ALA A 226 14.74 27.87 -5.81
CA ALA A 226 13.81 27.28 -4.88
C ALA A 226 12.58 26.67 -5.62
N LEU A 227 12.08 27.36 -6.65
CA LEU A 227 10.98 26.88 -7.48
C LEU A 227 11.38 25.59 -8.22
N VAL A 228 12.55 25.61 -8.88
CA VAL A 228 13.06 24.41 -9.59
C VAL A 228 13.27 23.24 -8.63
N ALA A 229 13.87 23.47 -7.47
CA ALA A 229 14.05 22.45 -6.45
C ALA A 229 12.70 21.88 -5.96
N SER A 230 11.71 22.75 -5.69
CA SER A 230 10.36 22.35 -5.28
C SER A 230 9.64 21.51 -6.33
N LEU A 231 9.70 21.93 -7.60
CA LEU A 231 9.11 21.19 -8.71
C LEU A 231 9.78 19.83 -8.91
N THR A 232 11.12 19.78 -8.87
CA THR A 232 11.88 18.53 -8.98
C THR A 232 11.53 17.57 -7.86
N THR A 233 11.48 18.06 -6.61
CA THR A 233 11.09 17.24 -5.45
C THR A 233 9.65 16.74 -5.58
N SER A 234 8.71 17.60 -5.99
CA SER A 234 7.30 17.21 -6.18
C SER A 234 7.14 16.15 -7.27
N LEU A 235 7.86 16.27 -8.38
CA LEU A 235 7.84 15.29 -9.46
C LEU A 235 8.49 13.95 -9.04
N ALA A 236 9.59 14.01 -8.28
CA ALA A 236 10.24 12.82 -7.75
C ALA A 236 9.35 12.10 -6.73
N LEU A 237 8.74 12.83 -5.79
CA LEU A 237 7.81 12.27 -4.81
C LEU A 237 6.56 11.69 -5.48
N ASN A 238 5.99 12.34 -6.50
CA ASN A 238 4.84 11.81 -7.24
C ASN A 238 5.16 10.51 -8.02
N ARG A 239 6.42 10.29 -8.39
CA ARG A 239 6.86 9.01 -8.97
C ARG A 239 7.13 7.93 -7.94
N LEU A 240 7.53 8.32 -6.72
CA LEU A 240 7.82 7.40 -5.62
C LEU A 240 6.58 7.09 -4.77
N MET A 241 5.69 8.06 -4.61
CA MET A 241 4.41 7.86 -3.92
C MET A 241 3.38 7.47 -4.97
N SER A 242 3.13 6.18 -5.10
CA SER A 242 1.96 5.67 -5.83
C SER A 242 0.73 6.48 -5.41
N ARG A 243 -0.02 6.98 -6.37
CA ARG A 243 -1.27 7.72 -6.11
C ARG A 243 -2.19 6.84 -5.29
N THR A 244 -2.36 7.16 -4.02
CA THR A 244 -3.30 6.43 -3.18
C THR A 244 -4.73 6.87 -3.54
N VAL A 245 -5.56 5.90 -3.91
CA VAL A 245 -6.96 6.15 -4.25
C VAL A 245 -7.79 6.17 -2.97
N GLY A 246 -8.39 7.32 -2.67
CA GLY A 246 -9.21 7.49 -1.49
C GLY A 246 -10.61 6.88 -1.61
N GLU A 247 -11.21 6.52 -0.47
CA GLU A 247 -12.55 5.92 -0.37
C GLU A 247 -13.62 6.72 -1.13
N ASN A 248 -13.57 8.06 -1.08
CA ASN A 248 -14.52 8.92 -1.81
C ASN A 248 -14.46 8.71 -3.33
N THR A 249 -13.29 8.47 -3.89
CA THR A 249 -13.15 8.18 -5.32
C THR A 249 -13.72 6.82 -5.65
N LEU A 250 -13.43 5.82 -4.82
CA LEU A 250 -13.92 4.45 -4.98
C LEU A 250 -15.44 4.38 -4.93
N ARG A 251 -16.08 5.16 -4.04
CA ARG A 251 -17.55 5.20 -3.88
C ARG A 251 -18.31 5.62 -5.16
N HIS A 252 -17.68 6.39 -6.03
CA HIS A 252 -18.27 6.87 -7.28
C HIS A 252 -17.98 5.97 -8.49
N MET A 253 -17.27 4.86 -8.27
CA MET A 253 -16.92 3.89 -9.30
C MET A 253 -17.82 2.64 -9.19
N ARG A 254 -18.05 1.97 -10.33
CA ARG A 254 -18.60 0.60 -10.33
C ARG A 254 -17.44 -0.33 -10.04
N LEU A 255 -17.40 -0.90 -8.86
CA LEU A 255 -16.28 -1.71 -8.40
C LEU A 255 -16.54 -3.20 -8.58
N GLY A 256 -15.50 -3.97 -8.86
CA GLY A 256 -15.51 -5.42 -8.86
C GLY A 256 -14.76 -5.97 -7.65
N GLY A 257 -15.18 -7.12 -7.13
CA GLY A 257 -14.52 -7.88 -6.07
C GLY A 257 -14.79 -9.37 -6.21
N ILE A 258 -14.16 -10.17 -5.36
CA ILE A 258 -14.34 -11.63 -5.32
C ILE A 258 -15.37 -12.01 -4.26
N GLU A 259 -16.24 -12.99 -4.60
CA GLU A 259 -17.25 -13.52 -3.67
C GLU A 259 -16.61 -14.10 -2.41
N ALA A 260 -17.25 -13.87 -1.26
CA ALA A 260 -16.82 -14.35 0.06
C ALA A 260 -15.43 -13.86 0.52
N SER A 261 -14.82 -12.94 -0.22
CA SER A 261 -13.52 -12.34 0.14
C SER A 261 -13.67 -11.18 1.14
N VAL A 262 -12.55 -10.72 1.70
CA VAL A 262 -12.53 -9.53 2.57
C VAL A 262 -12.82 -8.28 1.75
N GLU A 263 -12.37 -8.25 0.50
CA GLU A 263 -12.62 -7.17 -0.45
C GLU A 263 -14.12 -6.95 -0.64
N SER A 264 -14.90 -8.04 -0.76
CA SER A 264 -16.37 -7.93 -0.88
C SER A 264 -17.02 -7.26 0.33
N ALA A 265 -16.53 -7.55 1.53
CA ALA A 265 -16.99 -6.89 2.76
C ALA A 265 -16.57 -5.40 2.80
N VAL A 266 -15.35 -5.08 2.36
CA VAL A 266 -14.85 -3.71 2.26
C VAL A 266 -15.68 -2.92 1.25
N LEU A 267 -15.96 -3.48 0.05
CA LEU A 267 -16.78 -2.84 -0.98
C LEU A 267 -18.19 -2.53 -0.47
N LYS A 268 -18.78 -3.47 0.28
CA LYS A 268 -20.09 -3.26 0.92
C LYS A 268 -20.05 -2.09 1.91
N ASN A 269 -18.96 -1.95 2.67
CA ASN A 269 -18.82 -0.88 3.66
C ASN A 269 -18.57 0.50 3.03
N ILE A 270 -17.78 0.55 1.94
CA ILE A 270 -17.55 1.78 1.17
C ILE A 270 -18.88 2.33 0.66
N GLY A 271 -19.81 1.46 0.29
CA GLY A 271 -21.05 1.82 -0.38
C GLY A 271 -20.82 2.23 -1.83
N GLY A 272 -21.85 2.25 -2.62
CA GLY A 272 -21.77 2.49 -4.07
C GLY A 272 -22.15 1.24 -4.85
N THR A 273 -21.87 1.25 -6.15
CA THR A 273 -22.19 0.11 -7.03
C THR A 273 -21.05 -0.87 -7.07
N TYR A 274 -21.29 -2.12 -6.73
CA TYR A 274 -20.28 -3.17 -6.84
C TYR A 274 -20.84 -4.45 -7.40
N LEU A 275 -20.00 -5.24 -8.08
CA LEU A 275 -20.29 -6.55 -8.63
C LEU A 275 -19.28 -7.56 -8.06
N LEU A 276 -19.76 -8.77 -7.76
CA LEU A 276 -18.90 -9.84 -7.22
C LEU A 276 -18.74 -10.94 -8.27
N TYR A 277 -17.52 -11.44 -8.38
CA TYR A 277 -17.12 -12.46 -9.34
C TYR A 277 -16.60 -13.69 -8.60
N LYS A 278 -16.66 -14.85 -9.24
CA LYS A 278 -16.16 -16.10 -8.66
C LYS A 278 -14.66 -16.25 -8.82
N THR A 279 -14.11 -15.70 -9.89
CA THR A 279 -12.67 -15.77 -10.20
C THR A 279 -12.11 -14.39 -10.52
N GLU A 280 -10.81 -14.21 -10.28
CA GLU A 280 -10.08 -12.97 -10.61
C GLU A 280 -10.09 -12.70 -12.11
N GLN A 281 -9.97 -13.77 -12.94
CA GLN A 281 -10.00 -13.67 -14.38
C GLN A 281 -11.33 -13.10 -14.89
N ASP A 282 -12.45 -13.47 -14.24
CA ASP A 282 -13.77 -12.94 -14.61
C ASP A 282 -13.86 -11.44 -14.24
N ALA A 283 -13.36 -11.05 -13.07
CA ALA A 283 -13.30 -9.66 -12.64
C ALA A 283 -12.42 -8.80 -13.56
N LEU A 284 -11.23 -9.30 -13.92
CA LEU A 284 -10.32 -8.61 -14.85
C LEU A 284 -10.90 -8.51 -16.27
N ARG A 285 -11.60 -9.54 -16.72
CA ARG A 285 -12.31 -9.53 -18.02
C ARG A 285 -13.44 -8.49 -18.01
N ALA A 286 -14.22 -8.41 -16.94
CA ALA A 286 -15.26 -7.41 -16.77
C ALA A 286 -14.69 -5.97 -16.73
N LEU A 287 -13.51 -5.78 -16.15
CA LEU A 287 -12.79 -4.52 -16.20
C LEU A 287 -12.41 -4.13 -17.65
N LEU A 288 -11.83 -5.06 -18.41
CA LEU A 288 -11.46 -4.82 -19.80
C LEU A 288 -12.68 -4.55 -20.68
N ASN A 289 -13.80 -5.21 -20.40
CA ASN A 289 -15.08 -5.00 -21.09
C ASN A 289 -15.81 -3.72 -20.65
N LYS A 290 -15.25 -2.97 -19.68
CA LYS A 290 -15.86 -1.74 -19.11
C LYS A 290 -17.20 -1.99 -18.40
N GLU A 291 -17.46 -3.22 -17.97
CA GLU A 291 -18.61 -3.57 -17.13
C GLU A 291 -18.46 -2.97 -15.73
N ILE A 292 -17.21 -2.94 -15.22
CA ILE A 292 -16.80 -2.29 -13.99
C ILE A 292 -15.76 -1.19 -14.29
N ASP A 293 -15.62 -0.27 -13.37
CA ASP A 293 -14.73 0.87 -13.49
C ASP A 293 -13.39 0.65 -12.78
N GLY A 294 -13.40 -0.25 -11.78
CA GLY A 294 -12.22 -0.65 -11.03
C GLY A 294 -12.42 -2.04 -10.41
N TYR A 295 -11.36 -2.83 -10.36
CA TYR A 295 -11.31 -4.10 -9.65
C TYR A 295 -10.47 -3.95 -8.41
N VAL A 296 -11.06 -4.16 -7.23
CA VAL A 296 -10.40 -4.03 -5.92
C VAL A 296 -9.95 -5.41 -5.46
N TYR A 297 -8.65 -5.55 -5.25
CA TYR A 297 -8.05 -6.79 -4.79
C TYR A 297 -6.72 -6.53 -4.06
N ASP A 298 -6.01 -7.60 -3.68
CA ASP A 298 -4.67 -7.52 -3.13
C ASP A 298 -3.69 -6.79 -4.07
N GLU A 299 -2.94 -5.82 -3.53
CA GLU A 299 -2.00 -5.01 -4.29
C GLU A 299 -0.95 -5.85 -5.01
N VAL A 300 -0.43 -6.88 -4.34
CA VAL A 300 0.62 -7.75 -4.86
C VAL A 300 0.11 -8.56 -6.05
N THR A 301 -1.06 -9.17 -5.92
CA THR A 301 -1.70 -9.95 -6.98
C THR A 301 -2.04 -9.06 -8.18
N LEU A 302 -2.58 -7.86 -7.95
CA LEU A 302 -2.88 -6.94 -9.05
C LEU A 302 -1.63 -6.49 -9.81
N HIS A 303 -0.52 -6.21 -9.11
CA HIS A 303 0.76 -5.90 -9.75
C HIS A 303 1.30 -7.10 -10.57
N TYR A 304 1.18 -8.32 -10.03
CA TYR A 304 1.56 -9.50 -10.79
C TYR A 304 0.78 -9.61 -12.11
N TYR A 305 -0.53 -9.43 -12.09
CA TYR A 305 -1.34 -9.44 -13.31
C TYR A 305 -0.98 -8.30 -14.26
N MET A 306 -0.74 -7.09 -13.74
CA MET A 306 -0.33 -5.95 -14.54
C MET A 306 1.00 -6.22 -15.27
N ASP A 307 1.97 -6.81 -14.59
CA ASP A 307 3.31 -6.99 -15.14
C ASP A 307 3.41 -8.17 -16.12
N ASN A 308 2.59 -9.23 -15.93
CA ASN A 308 2.66 -10.46 -16.71
C ASN A 308 1.58 -10.57 -17.79
N ASP A 309 0.31 -10.49 -17.40
CA ASP A 309 -0.81 -10.86 -18.29
C ASP A 309 -1.50 -9.65 -18.93
N TYR A 310 -1.47 -8.50 -18.24
CA TYR A 310 -2.23 -7.30 -18.60
C TYR A 310 -1.36 -6.06 -18.75
N LYS A 311 -0.10 -6.25 -19.15
CA LYS A 311 0.84 -5.16 -19.36
C LYS A 311 0.23 -4.10 -20.29
N ASP A 312 0.31 -2.83 -19.87
CA ASP A 312 -0.26 -1.67 -20.55
C ASP A 312 -1.79 -1.70 -20.75
N LYS A 313 -2.49 -2.71 -20.24
CA LYS A 313 -3.95 -2.83 -20.34
C LYS A 313 -4.66 -2.39 -19.06
N ILE A 314 -4.00 -2.49 -17.92
CA ILE A 314 -4.50 -2.03 -16.63
C ILE A 314 -3.47 -1.16 -15.93
N SER A 315 -3.94 -0.28 -15.05
CA SER A 315 -3.14 0.47 -14.10
C SER A 315 -3.54 0.06 -12.69
N VAL A 316 -2.58 -0.13 -11.81
CA VAL A 316 -2.83 -0.51 -10.42
C VAL A 316 -2.44 0.65 -9.52
N ASP A 317 -3.39 1.15 -8.77
CA ASP A 317 -3.19 2.21 -7.80
C ASP A 317 -3.52 1.71 -6.40
N PRO A 318 -2.64 1.91 -5.40
CA PRO A 318 -2.91 1.53 -4.02
C PRO A 318 -4.06 2.37 -3.46
N THR A 319 -4.79 1.81 -2.50
CA THR A 319 -5.86 2.52 -1.81
C THR A 319 -5.41 2.97 -0.41
N ASP A 320 -6.12 3.97 0.16
CA ASP A 320 -5.97 4.38 1.57
C ASP A 320 -6.72 3.45 2.53
N LEU A 321 -7.24 2.33 2.03
CA LEU A 321 -7.93 1.34 2.81
C LEU A 321 -6.97 0.60 3.74
N ARG A 322 -7.54 -0.02 4.77
CA ARG A 322 -6.82 -0.75 5.81
C ARG A 322 -5.86 -1.80 5.21
N ARG A 323 -4.70 -1.94 5.83
CA ARG A 323 -3.78 -3.07 5.60
C ARG A 323 -4.28 -4.32 6.31
N PHE A 324 -4.01 -5.46 5.72
CA PHE A 324 -4.38 -6.77 6.24
C PHE A 324 -3.14 -7.65 6.35
N ALA A 325 -2.96 -8.25 7.52
CA ALA A 325 -2.03 -9.37 7.66
C ALA A 325 -2.70 -10.62 7.10
N PHE A 326 -1.91 -11.53 6.54
CA PHE A 326 -2.41 -12.80 6.02
C PHE A 326 -1.67 -13.99 6.60
N ALA A 327 -2.36 -15.12 6.62
CA ALA A 327 -1.93 -16.37 7.21
C ALA A 327 -2.57 -17.56 6.50
N PHE A 328 -2.02 -18.75 6.67
CA PHE A 328 -2.64 -20.00 6.27
C PHE A 328 -3.89 -20.29 7.10
N GLY A 329 -4.85 -21.01 6.52
CA GLY A 329 -6.09 -21.40 7.17
C GLY A 329 -6.08 -22.86 7.62
N PHE A 330 -6.64 -23.10 8.80
CA PHE A 330 -6.81 -24.44 9.37
C PHE A 330 -8.26 -24.69 9.77
N PRO A 331 -8.73 -25.95 9.76
CA PRO A 331 -9.91 -26.32 10.51
C PRO A 331 -9.74 -26.01 11.99
N LYS A 332 -10.85 -25.88 12.71
CA LYS A 332 -10.82 -25.73 14.16
C LYS A 332 -10.19 -26.95 14.83
N ASP A 333 -9.44 -26.68 15.90
CA ASP A 333 -8.74 -27.72 16.68
C ASP A 333 -7.78 -28.60 15.82
N SER A 334 -7.21 -28.00 14.76
CA SER A 334 -6.30 -28.71 13.87
C SER A 334 -5.05 -29.18 14.61
N PRO A 335 -4.71 -30.48 14.58
CA PRO A 335 -3.50 -31.01 15.21
C PRO A 335 -2.23 -30.54 14.50
N TRP A 336 -2.33 -30.06 13.28
CA TRP A 336 -1.23 -29.59 12.45
C TRP A 336 -0.75 -28.18 12.80
N ARG A 337 -1.64 -27.35 13.32
CA ARG A 337 -1.43 -25.91 13.47
C ARG A 337 -0.16 -25.57 14.26
N THR A 338 0.05 -26.17 15.42
CA THR A 338 1.21 -25.88 16.28
C THR A 338 2.52 -26.27 15.61
N ARG A 339 2.58 -27.43 14.97
CA ARG A 339 3.78 -27.93 14.30
C ARG A 339 4.12 -27.09 13.06
N ILE A 340 3.10 -26.78 12.25
CA ILE A 340 3.27 -25.97 11.05
C ILE A 340 3.66 -24.52 11.43
N ASN A 341 3.09 -23.96 12.48
CA ASN A 341 3.48 -22.63 12.96
C ASN A 341 4.94 -22.55 13.41
N ALA A 342 5.44 -23.58 14.08
CA ALA A 342 6.85 -23.64 14.50
C ALA A 342 7.79 -23.67 13.28
N SER A 343 7.50 -24.53 12.29
CA SER A 343 8.28 -24.62 11.06
C SER A 343 8.17 -23.35 10.22
N LEU A 344 6.96 -22.75 10.10
CA LEU A 344 6.71 -21.51 9.38
C LEU A 344 7.53 -20.35 9.95
N LEU A 345 7.54 -20.18 11.29
CA LEU A 345 8.37 -19.17 11.95
C LEU A 345 9.85 -19.41 11.68
N GLY A 346 10.32 -20.65 11.84
CA GLY A 346 11.71 -21.01 11.54
C GLY A 346 12.09 -20.76 10.08
N PHE A 347 11.15 -20.85 9.13
CA PHE A 347 11.41 -20.58 7.72
C PHE A 347 11.50 -19.07 7.42
N ILE A 348 10.56 -18.27 7.94
CA ILE A 348 10.53 -16.81 7.67
C ILE A 348 11.66 -16.04 8.37
N GLU A 349 12.29 -16.63 9.39
CA GLU A 349 13.47 -16.05 10.06
C GLU A 349 14.79 -16.31 9.29
N LYS A 350 14.78 -17.21 8.31
CA LYS A 350 15.98 -17.53 7.50
C LYS A 350 16.19 -16.50 6.38
N PRO A 351 17.46 -16.24 5.99
CA PRO A 351 17.77 -15.39 4.85
C PRO A 351 17.13 -15.85 3.52
N ASP A 352 16.87 -17.16 3.40
CA ASP A 352 16.22 -17.77 2.23
C ASP A 352 14.81 -17.22 2.00
N TRP A 353 14.14 -16.76 3.05
CA TRP A 353 12.83 -16.12 2.95
C TRP A 353 12.89 -14.83 2.11
N VAL A 354 13.86 -13.95 2.39
CA VAL A 354 14.05 -12.70 1.63
C VAL A 354 14.39 -13.01 0.17
N PHE A 355 15.22 -14.05 -0.06
CA PHE A 355 15.54 -14.49 -1.42
C PHE A 355 14.28 -15.00 -2.15
N LEU A 356 13.43 -15.76 -1.46
CA LEU A 356 12.17 -16.26 -2.01
C LEU A 356 11.21 -15.12 -2.36
N LEU A 357 11.06 -14.13 -1.48
CA LEU A 357 10.26 -12.92 -1.74
C LEU A 357 10.75 -12.18 -2.99
N ASN A 358 12.05 -11.96 -3.11
CA ASN A 358 12.64 -11.27 -4.27
C ASN A 358 12.43 -12.06 -5.57
N ARG A 359 12.48 -13.39 -5.52
CA ARG A 359 12.23 -14.26 -6.69
C ARG A 359 10.83 -14.09 -7.27
N TYR A 360 9.84 -13.81 -6.44
CA TYR A 360 8.47 -13.56 -6.85
C TYR A 360 8.15 -12.07 -7.02
N GLY A 361 9.15 -11.18 -6.99
CA GLY A 361 8.96 -9.74 -7.15
C GLY A 361 8.33 -9.04 -5.95
N LEU A 362 8.27 -9.71 -4.79
CA LEU A 362 7.58 -9.25 -3.59
C LEU A 362 8.44 -8.43 -2.62
N GLY A 363 9.76 -8.36 -2.85
CA GLY A 363 10.70 -7.74 -1.91
C GLY A 363 10.46 -6.26 -1.61
N GLN A 364 9.72 -5.55 -2.47
CA GLN A 364 9.39 -4.12 -2.27
C GLN A 364 7.97 -3.89 -1.75
N ASN A 365 7.03 -4.79 -2.05
CA ASN A 365 5.61 -4.62 -1.75
C ASN A 365 5.15 -5.49 -0.57
N PHE A 366 5.99 -6.45 -0.18
CA PHE A 366 5.75 -7.34 0.93
C PHE A 366 6.30 -6.70 2.21
N GLU A 367 5.45 -6.10 3.00
CA GLU A 367 5.89 -5.61 4.30
C GLU A 367 5.98 -6.76 5.30
N GLU A 368 7.14 -6.86 5.95
CA GLU A 368 7.29 -7.71 7.13
C GLU A 368 6.22 -7.33 8.17
N ILE A 369 5.76 -8.35 8.91
CA ILE A 369 4.82 -8.14 10.01
C ILE A 369 5.37 -7.04 10.92
N PRO A 370 4.60 -5.98 11.21
CA PRO A 370 5.03 -4.93 12.11
C PRO A 370 5.56 -5.53 13.41
N ALA A 371 6.68 -5.04 13.90
CA ALA A 371 7.33 -5.52 15.13
C ALA A 371 6.39 -5.54 16.36
N SER A 372 5.31 -4.75 16.32
CA SER A 372 4.24 -4.73 17.33
C SER A 372 3.38 -6.00 17.36
N LEU A 373 3.36 -6.80 16.27
CA LEU A 373 2.65 -8.07 16.17
C LEU A 373 3.58 -9.29 16.33
N LYS A 374 4.91 -9.09 16.31
CA LYS A 374 5.86 -10.13 16.73
C LYS A 374 5.59 -10.36 18.21
N MET A 375 4.92 -11.47 18.54
CA MET A 375 4.69 -11.85 19.94
C MET A 375 6.03 -11.78 20.68
N ARG A 376 6.08 -10.96 21.74
CA ARG A 376 7.17 -11.03 22.70
C ARG A 376 7.11 -12.42 23.34
N THR A 377 7.85 -13.37 22.77
CA THR A 377 8.21 -14.60 23.50
C THR A 377 9.11 -14.18 24.64
N ARG A 378 8.55 -14.10 25.81
CA ARG A 378 9.26 -14.15 27.08
C ARG A 378 9.15 -15.56 27.63
#